data_593fa206f7eb529e8e6bd574926b34a3
#
_entry.id   593fa206f7eb529e8e6bd574926b34a3
#
_cell.length_a   1.000
_cell.length_b   1.000
_cell.length_c   1.000
_cell.angle_alpha   90.00
_cell.angle_beta   90.00
_cell.angle_gamma   90.00
#
_symmetry.space_group_name_H-M   'P 1'
#
loop_
_entity.id
_entity.type
_entity.pdbx_description
1 polymer ?
#
loop_
_entity_poly.entity_id
_entity_poly.type
_entity_poly.pdbx_seq_one_letter_code
_entity_poly.pdbx_strand_id
1 'polypeptide(L)'
;SILQGHPDCKKVPGVDASTGSLGQGCSIAVGMALGAKHQGQDVKVYTLLGDGECQEGQIWEAFMSAAHYKLDNLTVIIDNNGLQIDGRNDEVMSLGDLPAKLRAFGFDLHEIDGHDLDAIAAALDAPTTSGKPKCILAHTVKGKGVSFMEDQVGWHGKAPNEEQRQQALKELED
;
A
#
# COMPACT_ATOMS: atom_id res chain seq x y z
N SER A 1 -1.27 -13.29 -17.64
CA SER A 1 -2.08 -12.76 -16.55
C SER A 1 -2.57 -11.37 -16.86
N ILE A 2 -3.76 -11.01 -16.44
CA ILE A 2 -4.26 -9.62 -16.48
C ILE A 2 -3.62 -8.77 -15.37
N LEU A 3 -3.12 -9.43 -14.32
CA LEU A 3 -2.37 -8.77 -13.26
C LEU A 3 -0.94 -8.54 -13.75
N GLN A 4 -0.53 -7.29 -13.75
CA GLN A 4 0.76 -6.83 -14.22
C GLN A 4 1.57 -6.25 -13.06
N GLY A 5 2.89 -6.15 -13.21
CA GLY A 5 3.74 -5.52 -12.21
C GLY A 5 3.38 -4.04 -11.96
N HIS A 6 2.95 -3.35 -13.01
CA HIS A 6 2.35 -2.01 -12.93
C HIS A 6 0.89 -2.10 -13.39
N PRO A 7 -0.10 -1.83 -12.52
CA PRO A 7 -1.50 -2.00 -12.87
C PRO A 7 -1.93 -0.99 -13.96
N ASP A 8 -2.70 -1.51 -14.93
CA ASP A 8 -3.27 -0.72 -16.01
C ASP A 8 -4.81 -0.71 -15.85
N CYS A 9 -5.39 0.44 -15.59
CA CYS A 9 -6.82 0.61 -15.35
C CYS A 9 -7.71 0.18 -16.54
N LYS A 10 -7.13 0.07 -17.75
CA LYS A 10 -7.84 -0.44 -18.93
C LYS A 10 -7.88 -1.97 -18.99
N LYS A 11 -7.07 -2.65 -18.17
CA LYS A 11 -6.90 -4.12 -18.22
C LYS A 11 -7.27 -4.82 -16.93
N VAL A 12 -7.12 -4.14 -15.79
CA VAL A 12 -7.35 -4.72 -14.46
C VAL A 12 -8.66 -4.19 -13.89
N PRO A 13 -9.72 -5.01 -13.81
CA PRO A 13 -10.98 -4.60 -13.17
C PRO A 13 -10.75 -4.18 -11.71
N GLY A 14 -11.40 -3.08 -11.30
CA GLY A 14 -11.28 -2.55 -9.94
C GLY A 14 -10.06 -1.64 -9.70
N VAL A 15 -9.26 -1.38 -10.74
CA VAL A 15 -8.18 -0.38 -10.70
C VAL A 15 -8.63 0.86 -11.47
N ASP A 16 -8.80 1.98 -10.77
CA ASP A 16 -9.31 3.23 -11.37
C ASP A 16 -8.20 4.11 -11.98
N ALA A 17 -6.95 3.92 -11.56
CA ALA A 17 -5.80 4.65 -12.09
C ALA A 17 -4.64 3.72 -12.39
N SER A 18 -4.00 3.90 -13.56
CA SER A 18 -2.74 3.23 -13.88
C SER A 18 -1.61 3.85 -13.07
N THR A 19 -0.83 3.03 -12.38
CA THR A 19 0.26 3.46 -11.50
C THR A 19 1.53 2.66 -11.78
N GLY A 20 2.65 2.98 -11.04
CA GLY A 20 3.94 2.30 -11.19
C GLY A 20 5.12 3.25 -11.04
N SER A 21 4.94 4.54 -11.35
CA SER A 21 5.91 5.57 -10.98
C SER A 21 5.71 5.90 -9.50
N LEU A 22 6.68 5.56 -8.67
CA LEU A 22 6.58 5.63 -7.20
C LEU A 22 6.12 7.01 -6.73
N GLY A 23 5.17 7.03 -5.81
CA GLY A 23 4.57 8.23 -5.23
C GLY A 23 3.44 8.86 -6.05
N GLN A 24 3.38 8.66 -7.37
CA GLN A 24 2.39 9.30 -8.24
C GLN A 24 0.96 8.84 -7.90
N GLY A 25 0.77 7.54 -7.68
CA GLY A 25 -0.54 6.97 -7.33
C GLY A 25 -1.18 7.59 -6.09
N CYS A 26 -0.36 7.89 -5.09
CA CYS A 26 -0.83 8.55 -3.87
C CYS A 26 -1.39 9.96 -4.14
N SER A 27 -0.69 10.76 -4.94
CA SER A 27 -1.15 12.11 -5.33
C SER A 27 -2.42 12.06 -6.16
N ILE A 28 -2.55 11.09 -7.07
CA ILE A 28 -3.78 10.85 -7.84
C ILE A 28 -4.94 10.52 -6.89
N ALA A 29 -4.73 9.62 -5.92
CA ALA A 29 -5.75 9.26 -4.94
C ALA A 29 -6.20 10.44 -4.07
N VAL A 30 -5.27 11.30 -3.64
CA VAL A 30 -5.58 12.57 -2.94
C VAL A 30 -6.46 13.46 -3.82
N GLY A 31 -6.13 13.61 -5.10
CA GLY A 31 -6.93 14.39 -6.06
C GLY A 31 -8.33 13.83 -6.26
N MET A 32 -8.46 12.51 -6.38
CA MET A 32 -9.76 11.82 -6.48
C MET A 32 -10.62 12.02 -5.23
N ALA A 33 -10.03 11.82 -4.04
CA ALA A 33 -10.73 11.99 -2.77
C ALA A 33 -11.18 13.44 -2.55
N LEU A 34 -10.34 14.41 -2.88
CA LEU A 34 -10.64 15.84 -2.81
C LEU A 34 -11.77 16.21 -3.78
N GLY A 35 -11.68 15.73 -5.03
CA GLY A 35 -12.71 15.97 -6.06
C GLY A 35 -14.06 15.42 -5.66
N ALA A 36 -14.12 14.17 -5.18
CA ALA A 36 -15.36 13.54 -4.70
C ALA A 36 -15.97 14.33 -3.53
N LYS A 37 -15.13 14.70 -2.55
CA LYS A 37 -15.56 15.49 -1.39
C LYS A 37 -16.08 16.86 -1.79
N HIS A 38 -15.42 17.54 -2.72
CA HIS A 38 -15.86 18.85 -3.24
C HIS A 38 -17.20 18.79 -3.96
N GLN A 39 -17.47 17.68 -4.65
CA GLN A 39 -18.72 17.43 -5.36
C GLN A 39 -19.84 16.86 -4.47
N GLY A 40 -19.58 16.64 -3.18
CA GLY A 40 -20.54 16.04 -2.26
C GLY A 40 -20.86 14.58 -2.57
N GLN A 41 -19.95 13.86 -3.25
CA GLN A 41 -20.14 12.46 -3.60
C GLN A 41 -19.70 11.56 -2.43
N ASP A 42 -20.49 10.53 -2.13
CA ASP A 42 -20.15 9.49 -1.14
C ASP A 42 -19.26 8.44 -1.80
N VAL A 43 -18.00 8.83 -2.04
CA VAL A 43 -16.97 7.97 -2.66
C VAL A 43 -15.83 7.79 -1.68
N LYS A 44 -15.44 6.54 -1.44
CA LYS A 44 -14.23 6.17 -0.71
C LYS A 44 -13.12 5.88 -1.70
N VAL A 45 -11.94 6.41 -1.44
CA VAL A 45 -10.74 6.23 -2.27
C VAL A 45 -9.71 5.43 -1.48
N TYR A 46 -9.12 4.44 -2.12
CA TYR A 46 -8.09 3.59 -1.56
C TYR A 46 -6.81 3.69 -2.39
N THR A 47 -5.67 3.75 -1.73
CA THR A 47 -4.37 3.65 -2.39
C THR A 47 -3.48 2.69 -1.62
N LEU A 48 -2.79 1.80 -2.36
CA LEU A 48 -1.83 0.85 -1.81
C LEU A 48 -0.43 1.33 -2.15
N LEU A 49 0.42 1.44 -1.14
CA LEU A 49 1.81 1.88 -1.24
C LEU A 49 2.73 0.78 -0.71
N GLY A 50 3.91 0.66 -1.30
CA GLY A 50 5.02 -0.04 -0.66
C GLY A 50 5.70 0.84 0.39
N ASP A 51 6.30 0.24 1.41
CA ASP A 51 7.10 0.97 2.39
C ASP A 51 8.33 1.63 1.76
N GLY A 52 9.04 0.95 0.85
CA GLY A 52 10.10 1.55 0.06
C GLY A 52 9.64 2.74 -0.79
N GLU A 53 8.41 2.70 -1.31
CA GLU A 53 7.79 3.82 -2.01
C GLU A 53 7.60 5.05 -1.10
N CYS A 54 7.41 4.84 0.21
CA CYS A 54 7.29 5.94 1.17
C CYS A 54 8.58 6.74 1.38
N GLN A 55 9.70 6.37 0.74
CA GLN A 55 10.91 7.18 0.68
C GLN A 55 10.80 8.35 -0.31
N GLU A 56 9.83 8.30 -1.24
CA GLU A 56 9.57 9.38 -2.18
C GLU A 56 9.00 10.61 -1.45
N GLY A 57 9.59 11.79 -1.69
CA GLY A 57 9.14 13.06 -1.09
C GLY A 57 7.68 13.38 -1.41
N GLN A 58 7.23 13.02 -2.61
CA GLN A 58 5.86 13.22 -3.06
C GLN A 58 4.81 12.53 -2.18
N ILE A 59 5.13 11.40 -1.54
CA ILE A 59 4.24 10.73 -0.58
C ILE A 59 3.94 11.66 0.60
N TRP A 60 4.96 12.30 1.16
CA TRP A 60 4.81 13.20 2.30
C TRP A 60 4.08 14.49 1.94
N GLU A 61 4.28 15.01 0.72
CA GLU A 61 3.52 16.14 0.18
C GLU A 61 2.04 15.78 0.00
N ALA A 62 1.74 14.58 -0.51
CA ALA A 62 0.38 14.05 -0.63
C ALA A 62 -0.26 13.87 0.75
N PHE A 63 0.48 13.38 1.74
CA PHE A 63 -0.01 13.19 3.12
C PHE A 63 -0.34 14.53 3.80
N MET A 64 0.51 15.56 3.63
CA MET A 64 0.20 16.91 4.11
C MET A 64 -1.10 17.43 3.50
N SER A 65 -1.28 17.24 2.19
CA SER A 65 -2.48 17.67 1.47
C SER A 65 -3.71 16.91 1.97
N ALA A 66 -3.61 15.59 2.13
CA ALA A 66 -4.71 14.76 2.62
C ALA A 66 -5.21 15.19 4.01
N ALA A 67 -4.27 15.45 4.92
CA ALA A 67 -4.58 15.94 6.27
C ALA A 67 -5.15 17.37 6.24
N HIS A 68 -4.54 18.28 5.45
CA HIS A 68 -4.97 19.67 5.33
C HIS A 68 -6.43 19.77 4.84
N TYR A 69 -6.76 19.03 3.79
CA TYR A 69 -8.10 19.02 3.22
C TYR A 69 -9.07 18.07 3.95
N LYS A 70 -8.62 17.45 5.04
CA LYS A 70 -9.44 16.57 5.90
C LYS A 70 -10.13 15.46 5.10
N LEU A 71 -9.35 14.73 4.29
CA LEU A 71 -9.85 13.71 3.40
C LEU A 71 -10.18 12.41 4.16
N ASP A 72 -11.23 12.44 4.96
CA ASP A 72 -11.74 11.29 5.72
C ASP A 72 -12.40 10.21 4.83
N ASN A 73 -12.48 10.47 3.53
CA ASN A 73 -12.84 9.53 2.48
C ASN A 73 -11.63 8.88 1.77
N LEU A 74 -10.40 9.16 2.24
CA LEU A 74 -9.17 8.53 1.74
C LEU A 74 -8.65 7.50 2.74
N THR A 75 -8.37 6.30 2.25
CA THR A 75 -7.64 5.25 2.99
C THR A 75 -6.35 4.94 2.26
N VAL A 76 -5.24 5.15 2.93
CA VAL A 76 -3.89 4.75 2.50
C VAL A 76 -3.57 3.41 3.16
N ILE A 77 -3.15 2.43 2.36
CA ILE A 77 -2.68 1.14 2.85
C ILE A 77 -1.18 1.07 2.55
N ILE A 78 -0.36 0.74 3.54
CA ILE A 78 1.09 0.58 3.36
C ILE A 78 1.43 -0.89 3.58
N ASP A 79 1.93 -1.54 2.53
CA ASP A 79 2.55 -2.87 2.59
C ASP A 79 3.94 -2.70 3.21
N ASN A 80 4.02 -2.90 4.52
CA ASN A 80 5.23 -2.70 5.33
C ASN A 80 5.97 -4.03 5.48
N ASN A 81 6.64 -4.45 4.42
CA ASN A 81 7.40 -5.70 4.36
C ASN A 81 8.91 -5.52 4.63
N GLY A 82 9.39 -4.29 4.81
CA GLY A 82 10.79 -3.98 5.12
C GLY A 82 11.75 -4.11 3.95
N LEU A 83 11.27 -4.41 2.73
CA LEU A 83 12.12 -4.70 1.58
C LEU A 83 11.77 -3.82 0.38
N GLN A 84 12.80 -3.39 -0.32
CA GLN A 84 12.73 -2.72 -1.61
C GLN A 84 13.65 -3.40 -2.62
N ILE A 85 13.73 -2.87 -3.84
CA ILE A 85 14.46 -3.50 -4.96
C ILE A 85 15.96 -3.66 -4.67
N ASP A 86 16.56 -2.74 -3.89
CA ASP A 86 18.01 -2.69 -3.64
C ASP A 86 18.41 -3.33 -2.30
N GLY A 87 17.45 -3.75 -1.47
CA GLY A 87 17.76 -4.34 -0.16
C GLY A 87 16.68 -4.09 0.89
N ARG A 88 17.10 -4.17 2.15
CA ARG A 88 16.27 -3.81 3.29
C ARG A 88 16.12 -2.29 3.38
N ASN A 89 14.93 -1.83 3.72
CA ASN A 89 14.64 -0.39 3.80
C ASN A 89 15.50 0.33 4.85
N ASP A 90 15.82 -0.31 5.96
CA ASP A 90 16.65 0.26 7.02
C ASP A 90 18.13 0.37 6.62
N GLU A 91 18.61 -0.43 5.68
CA GLU A 91 19.96 -0.39 5.14
C GLU A 91 20.09 0.57 3.96
N VAL A 92 19.07 0.63 3.08
CA VAL A 92 19.11 1.46 1.87
C VAL A 92 18.75 2.91 2.19
N MET A 93 17.58 3.14 2.78
CA MET A 93 17.09 4.46 3.20
C MET A 93 16.01 4.29 4.26
N SER A 94 16.40 4.38 5.52
CA SER A 94 15.49 4.17 6.65
C SER A 94 14.35 5.18 6.70
N LEU A 95 13.14 4.68 6.89
CA LEU A 95 11.97 5.53 7.17
C LEU A 95 11.89 5.97 8.65
N GLY A 96 12.79 5.46 9.51
CA GLY A 96 12.75 5.69 10.95
C GLY A 96 11.43 5.20 11.57
N ASP A 97 10.90 5.93 12.54
CA ASP A 97 9.60 5.61 13.16
C ASP A 97 8.45 6.02 12.23
N LEU A 98 8.10 5.13 11.30
CA LEU A 98 7.02 5.36 10.33
C LEU A 98 5.65 5.55 11.00
N PRO A 99 5.25 4.74 12.01
CA PRO A 99 4.02 4.98 12.76
C PRO A 99 3.93 6.38 13.37
N ALA A 100 4.99 6.85 14.03
CA ALA A 100 5.01 8.18 14.62
C ALA A 100 4.90 9.28 13.56
N LYS A 101 5.57 9.12 12.41
CA LYS A 101 5.46 10.06 11.28
C LYS A 101 4.03 10.13 10.75
N LEU A 102 3.38 8.99 10.49
CA LEU A 102 2.01 8.94 10.00
C LEU A 102 1.02 9.63 10.97
N ARG A 103 1.17 9.39 12.27
CA ARG A 103 0.39 10.11 13.29
C ARG A 103 0.67 11.62 13.30
N ALA A 104 1.93 12.02 13.17
CA ALA A 104 2.33 13.44 13.11
C ALA A 104 1.82 14.15 11.86
N PHE A 105 1.67 13.43 10.73
CA PHE A 105 1.01 13.94 9.52
C PHE A 105 -0.52 13.98 9.62
N GLY A 106 -1.11 13.57 10.76
CA GLY A 106 -2.53 13.73 11.03
C GLY A 106 -3.42 12.56 10.59
N PHE A 107 -2.84 11.43 10.27
CA PHE A 107 -3.61 10.22 9.92
C PHE A 107 -4.26 9.56 11.13
N ASP A 108 -5.41 8.94 10.90
CA ASP A 108 -6.00 7.92 11.76
C ASP A 108 -5.33 6.58 11.43
N LEU A 109 -4.37 6.17 12.26
CA LEU A 109 -3.48 5.04 11.98
C LEU A 109 -3.98 3.75 12.63
N HIS A 110 -4.11 2.71 11.80
CA HIS A 110 -4.38 1.33 12.16
C HIS A 110 -3.16 0.47 11.82
N GLU A 111 -2.50 -0.09 12.82
CA GLU A 111 -1.39 -1.03 12.64
C GLU A 111 -1.91 -2.46 12.76
N ILE A 112 -1.67 -3.29 11.76
CA ILE A 112 -2.22 -4.65 11.69
C ILE A 112 -1.18 -5.68 11.22
N ASP A 113 -1.42 -6.95 11.52
CA ASP A 113 -0.83 -8.05 10.78
C ASP A 113 -1.47 -8.09 9.38
N GLY A 114 -0.67 -7.83 8.34
CA GLY A 114 -1.11 -7.80 6.96
C GLY A 114 -1.38 -9.18 6.34
N HIS A 115 -1.20 -10.26 7.11
CA HIS A 115 -1.57 -11.62 6.73
C HIS A 115 -2.81 -12.15 7.46
N ASP A 116 -3.35 -11.38 8.42
CA ASP A 116 -4.62 -11.67 9.09
C ASP A 116 -5.79 -11.03 8.32
N LEU A 117 -6.57 -11.85 7.61
CA LEU A 117 -7.70 -11.38 6.79
C LEU A 117 -8.80 -10.72 7.64
N ASP A 118 -9.01 -11.18 8.88
CA ASP A 118 -10.01 -10.61 9.77
C ASP A 118 -9.55 -9.22 10.27
N ALA A 119 -8.27 -9.07 10.58
CA ALA A 119 -7.68 -7.78 10.94
C ALA A 119 -7.73 -6.78 9.76
N ILE A 120 -7.45 -7.25 8.54
CA ILE A 120 -7.57 -6.42 7.32
C ILE A 120 -9.02 -5.96 7.13
N ALA A 121 -9.98 -6.88 7.18
CA ALA A 121 -11.39 -6.55 7.02
C ALA A 121 -11.86 -5.56 8.10
N ALA A 122 -11.51 -5.81 9.36
CA ALA A 122 -11.86 -4.92 10.46
C ALA A 122 -11.26 -3.51 10.29
N ALA A 123 -10.02 -3.39 9.83
CA ALA A 123 -9.37 -2.09 9.59
C ALA A 123 -10.00 -1.33 8.41
N LEU A 124 -10.38 -2.04 7.35
CA LEU A 124 -11.08 -1.44 6.20
C LEU A 124 -12.47 -0.93 6.60
N ASP A 125 -13.24 -1.70 7.38
CA ASP A 125 -14.59 -1.38 7.81
C ASP A 125 -14.64 -0.39 8.99
N ALA A 126 -13.55 -0.23 9.73
CA ALA A 126 -13.48 0.71 10.84
C ALA A 126 -13.92 2.12 10.40
N PRO A 127 -14.77 2.81 11.17
CA PRO A 127 -15.16 4.17 10.84
C PRO A 127 -13.93 5.08 10.89
N THR A 128 -13.81 5.97 9.92
CA THR A 128 -12.77 7.00 9.92
C THR A 128 -13.04 8.06 10.98
N THR A 129 -12.03 8.48 11.70
CA THR A 129 -12.13 9.68 12.56
C THR A 129 -12.46 10.90 11.68
N SER A 130 -13.55 11.60 12.02
CA SER A 130 -14.03 12.75 11.22
C SER A 130 -12.91 13.75 10.94
N GLY A 131 -12.72 14.05 9.67
CA GLY A 131 -11.71 15.01 9.19
C GLY A 131 -10.28 14.48 9.19
N LYS A 132 -10.05 13.18 9.36
CA LYS A 132 -8.72 12.58 9.22
C LYS A 132 -8.68 11.54 8.11
N PRO A 133 -7.66 11.55 7.23
CA PRO A 133 -7.42 10.41 6.35
C PRO A 133 -7.05 9.18 7.17
N LYS A 134 -7.49 7.99 6.74
CA LYS A 134 -7.11 6.71 7.36
C LYS A 134 -5.79 6.21 6.80
N CYS A 135 -4.95 5.62 7.63
CA CYS A 135 -3.81 4.82 7.19
C CYS A 135 -3.87 3.44 7.83
N ILE A 136 -3.76 2.40 7.02
CA ILE A 136 -3.59 1.03 7.46
C ILE A 136 -2.13 0.65 7.20
N LEU A 137 -1.34 0.50 8.26
CA LEU A 137 0.03 0.01 8.19
C LEU A 137 0.01 -1.49 8.39
N ALA A 138 0.12 -2.22 7.28
CA ALA A 138 0.05 -3.68 7.26
C ALA A 138 1.47 -4.27 7.34
N HIS A 139 1.81 -4.88 8.46
CA HIS A 139 3.06 -5.61 8.62
C HIS A 139 2.97 -6.94 7.87
N THR A 140 3.81 -7.12 6.87
CA THR A 140 3.78 -8.26 5.97
C THR A 140 5.16 -8.91 5.82
N VAL A 141 5.18 -10.08 5.22
CA VAL A 141 6.38 -10.77 4.75
C VAL A 141 6.31 -10.89 3.24
N LYS A 142 7.28 -10.29 2.53
CA LYS A 142 7.35 -10.42 1.06
C LYS A 142 7.44 -11.90 0.68
N GLY A 143 6.57 -12.36 -0.24
CA GLY A 143 6.57 -13.75 -0.72
C GLY A 143 6.01 -14.77 0.28
N LYS A 144 5.19 -14.34 1.27
CA LYS A 144 4.59 -15.17 2.31
C LYS A 144 3.95 -16.44 1.75
N GLY A 145 4.25 -17.58 2.38
CA GLY A 145 3.74 -18.90 2.02
C GLY A 145 4.58 -19.64 0.97
N VAL A 146 5.59 -18.98 0.37
CA VAL A 146 6.49 -19.61 -0.61
C VAL A 146 7.92 -19.60 -0.08
N SER A 147 8.42 -20.77 0.34
CA SER A 147 9.66 -20.93 1.10
C SER A 147 10.90 -20.27 0.47
N PHE A 148 11.01 -20.30 -0.85
CA PHE A 148 12.13 -19.71 -1.59
C PHE A 148 11.93 -18.22 -1.94
N MET A 149 10.76 -17.64 -1.64
CA MET A 149 10.42 -16.23 -1.88
C MET A 149 10.35 -15.41 -0.60
N GLU A 150 10.01 -16.03 0.54
CA GLU A 150 9.84 -15.32 1.81
C GLU A 150 11.09 -14.51 2.17
N ASP A 151 10.87 -13.22 2.47
CA ASP A 151 11.91 -12.26 2.88
C ASP A 151 13.10 -12.16 1.90
N GLN A 152 12.86 -12.41 0.61
CA GLN A 152 13.89 -12.39 -0.42
C GLN A 152 13.73 -11.22 -1.38
N VAL A 153 14.66 -10.25 -1.33
CA VAL A 153 14.71 -9.07 -2.20
C VAL A 153 14.68 -9.44 -3.69
N GLY A 154 15.37 -10.52 -4.07
CA GLY A 154 15.51 -10.95 -5.46
C GLY A 154 14.21 -11.30 -6.18
N TRP A 155 13.08 -11.42 -5.45
CA TRP A 155 11.76 -11.67 -6.02
C TRP A 155 10.93 -10.40 -6.24
N HIS A 156 11.48 -9.23 -6.03
CA HIS A 156 10.76 -7.98 -6.22
C HIS A 156 10.26 -7.79 -7.66
N GLY A 157 11.05 -8.14 -8.65
CA GLY A 157 10.70 -7.96 -10.07
C GLY A 157 10.97 -9.19 -10.94
N LYS A 158 11.03 -10.39 -10.36
CA LYS A 158 11.36 -11.63 -11.06
C LYS A 158 10.16 -12.56 -11.11
N ALA A 159 9.87 -13.10 -12.29
CA ALA A 159 8.88 -14.17 -12.45
C ALA A 159 9.53 -15.54 -12.13
N PRO A 160 8.80 -16.46 -11.46
CA PRO A 160 9.26 -17.83 -11.28
C PRO A 160 9.32 -18.58 -12.62
N ASN A 161 10.28 -19.49 -12.77
CA ASN A 161 10.26 -20.46 -13.84
C ASN A 161 9.19 -21.54 -13.58
N GLU A 162 8.98 -22.50 -14.51
CA GLU A 162 7.90 -23.49 -14.39
C GLU A 162 8.07 -24.39 -13.17
N GLU A 163 9.29 -24.83 -12.85
CA GLU A 163 9.57 -25.67 -11.68
C GLU A 163 9.27 -24.93 -10.38
N GLN A 164 9.74 -23.68 -10.27
CA GLN A 164 9.45 -22.80 -9.14
C GLN A 164 7.96 -22.51 -9.00
N ARG A 165 7.25 -22.32 -10.14
CA ARG A 165 5.80 -22.11 -10.13
C ARG A 165 5.07 -23.32 -9.56
N GLN A 166 5.46 -24.53 -9.97
CA GLN A 166 4.87 -25.78 -9.46
C GLN A 166 5.13 -25.96 -7.96
N GLN A 167 6.35 -25.67 -7.51
CA GLN A 167 6.70 -25.72 -6.10
C GLN A 167 5.86 -24.72 -5.30
N ALA A 168 5.79 -23.45 -5.74
CA ALA A 168 5.04 -22.41 -5.06
C ALA A 168 3.55 -22.75 -4.94
N LEU A 169 2.94 -23.28 -6.02
CA LEU A 169 1.54 -23.71 -5.99
C LEU A 169 1.31 -24.82 -4.96
N LYS A 170 2.22 -25.78 -4.90
CA LYS A 170 2.12 -26.88 -3.92
C LYS A 170 2.23 -26.39 -2.48
N GLU A 171 3.14 -25.42 -2.20
CA GLU A 171 3.30 -24.84 -0.88
C GLU A 171 2.10 -23.97 -0.44
N LEU A 172 1.29 -23.48 -1.39
CA LEU A 172 0.12 -22.65 -1.12
C LEU A 172 -1.20 -23.47 -1.08
N GLU A 173 -1.16 -24.77 -1.35
CA GLU A 173 -2.33 -25.66 -1.26
C GLU A 173 -2.54 -26.21 0.17
N ASP A 174 -1.56 -26.12 1.05
CA ASP A 174 -1.60 -26.55 2.46
C ASP A 174 -2.07 -25.40 3.38
#